data_ca2e74a389e22da1849609b6cfd472a0
#
_entry.id   ca2e74a389e22da1849609b6cfd472a0
#
_cell.length_a   1.000
_cell.length_b   1.000
_cell.length_c   1.000
_cell.angle_alpha   90.00
_cell.angle_beta   90.00
_cell.angle_gamma   90.00
#
_symmetry.space_group_name_H-M   'P 1'
#
loop_
_entity.id
_entity.type
_entity.pdbx_description
1 polymer ?
#
loop_
_entity_poly.entity_id
_entity_poly.type
_entity_poly.pdbx_seq_one_letter_code
_entity_poly.pdbx_strand_id
1 'polypeptide(L)' 'MALSKQVEESLIEAQEDLRNALSFSERTEKPYISKHIADMLAQIDNIISIVPILDKVEDLHDDFTNNK' A
#
# COMPACT_ATOMS: atom_id res chain seq x y z
N MET A 1 -4.58 11.33 8.40
CA MET A 1 -3.86 12.15 7.41
C MET A 1 -3.76 11.39 6.10
N ALA A 2 -4.24 11.98 5.02
CA ALA A 2 -4.19 11.32 3.71
C ALA A 2 -2.76 11.32 3.17
N LEU A 3 -2.44 10.36 2.32
CA LEU A 3 -1.17 10.36 1.62
C LEU A 3 -1.08 11.61 0.73
N SER A 4 0.11 12.19 0.65
CA SER A 4 0.33 13.24 -0.32
C SER A 4 0.21 12.67 -1.72
N LYS A 5 -0.13 13.52 -2.68
CA LYS A 5 -0.29 13.08 -4.07
C LYS A 5 0.99 12.46 -4.61
N GLN A 6 2.15 13.05 -4.27
CA GLN A 6 3.43 12.52 -4.72
C GLN A 6 3.71 11.14 -4.18
N VAL A 7 3.42 10.91 -2.90
CA VAL A 7 3.63 9.60 -2.29
C VAL A 7 2.65 8.58 -2.88
N GLU A 8 1.40 8.95 -3.04
CA GLU A 8 0.41 8.06 -3.63
C GLU A 8 0.78 7.65 -5.04
N GLU A 9 1.17 8.62 -5.88
CA GLU A 9 1.57 8.33 -7.25
C GLU A 9 2.81 7.44 -7.30
N SER A 10 3.77 7.69 -6.42
CA SER A 10 4.99 6.87 -6.36
C SER A 10 4.67 5.45 -5.94
N LEU A 11 3.74 5.27 -5.00
CA LEU A 11 3.33 3.94 -4.58
C LEU A 11 2.58 3.19 -5.69
N ILE A 12 1.77 3.90 -6.46
CA ILE A 12 1.07 3.30 -7.60
C ILE A 12 2.07 2.84 -8.67
N GLU A 13 3.08 3.65 -8.95
CA GLU A 13 4.15 3.24 -9.86
C GLU A 13 4.91 2.03 -9.32
N ALA A 14 5.17 2.00 -8.03
CA ALA A 14 5.83 0.87 -7.40
C ALA A 14 4.99 -0.40 -7.52
N GLN A 15 3.67 -0.29 -7.40
CA GLN A 15 2.77 -1.43 -7.61
C GLN A 15 2.94 -2.00 -9.02
N GLU A 16 2.95 -1.13 -10.03
CA GLU A 16 3.14 -1.59 -11.40
C GLU A 16 4.48 -2.27 -11.59
N ASP A 17 5.53 -1.66 -11.07
CA ASP A 17 6.88 -2.22 -11.20
C ASP A 17 6.99 -3.57 -10.49
N LEU A 18 6.38 -3.70 -9.32
CA LEU A 18 6.38 -4.96 -8.58
C LEU A 18 5.54 -6.03 -9.28
N ARG A 19 4.42 -5.67 -9.90
CA ARG A 19 3.65 -6.62 -10.69
C ARG A 19 4.44 -7.14 -11.88
N ASN A 20 5.18 -6.27 -12.53
CA ASN A 20 6.06 -6.67 -13.62
C ASN A 20 7.17 -7.59 -13.11
N ALA A 21 7.81 -7.22 -11.99
CA ALA A 21 8.85 -8.04 -11.39
C ALA A 21 8.32 -9.41 -10.98
N LEU A 22 7.11 -9.45 -10.42
CA LEU A 22 6.47 -10.70 -10.03
C LEU A 22 6.26 -11.60 -11.25
N SER A 23 5.74 -11.03 -12.32
CA SER A 23 5.50 -11.76 -13.57
C SER A 23 6.78 -12.36 -14.14
N PHE A 24 7.87 -11.58 -14.12
CA PHE A 24 9.17 -12.07 -14.59
C PHE A 24 9.74 -13.13 -13.65
N SER A 25 9.64 -12.92 -12.34
CA SER A 25 10.23 -13.83 -11.36
C SER A 25 9.54 -15.21 -11.37
N GLU A 26 8.26 -15.25 -11.68
CA GLU A 26 7.54 -16.51 -11.78
C GLU A 26 8.09 -17.42 -12.87
N ARG A 27 8.72 -16.85 -13.89
CA ARG A 27 9.28 -17.59 -15.01
C ARG A 27 10.74 -17.95 -14.84
N THR A 28 11.48 -17.12 -14.10
CA THR A 28 12.94 -17.22 -14.10
C THR A 28 13.54 -17.46 -12.72
N GLU A 29 12.80 -17.22 -11.65
CA GLU A 29 13.33 -17.29 -10.30
C GLU A 29 12.67 -18.40 -9.48
N LYS A 30 13.29 -18.68 -8.33
CA LYS A 30 12.74 -19.66 -7.39
C LYS A 30 11.45 -19.11 -6.77
N PRO A 31 10.52 -20.00 -6.37
CA PRO A 31 9.22 -19.55 -5.84
C PRO A 31 9.29 -18.60 -4.65
N TYR A 32 10.32 -18.70 -3.81
CA TYR A 32 10.40 -17.81 -2.65
C TYR A 32 10.64 -16.35 -3.05
N ILE A 33 11.29 -16.11 -4.20
CA ILE A 33 11.47 -14.75 -4.71
C ILE A 33 10.11 -14.15 -5.08
N SER A 34 9.30 -14.88 -5.81
CA SER A 34 7.96 -14.44 -6.18
C SER A 34 7.11 -14.18 -4.95
N LYS A 35 7.23 -15.02 -3.93
CA LYS A 35 6.49 -14.84 -2.68
C LYS A 35 6.87 -13.52 -2.01
N HIS A 36 8.16 -13.22 -1.93
CA HIS A 36 8.62 -11.97 -1.33
C HIS A 36 8.13 -10.76 -2.10
N ILE A 37 8.15 -10.82 -3.43
CA ILE A 37 7.66 -9.73 -4.26
C ILE A 37 6.15 -9.55 -4.04
N ALA A 38 5.40 -10.63 -4.00
CA ALA A 38 3.96 -10.58 -3.73
C ALA A 38 3.66 -9.99 -2.36
N ASP A 39 4.47 -10.32 -1.35
CA ASP A 39 4.30 -9.76 0.00
C ASP A 39 4.54 -8.24 -0.01
N MET A 40 5.57 -7.77 -0.71
CA MET A 40 5.83 -6.34 -0.84
C MET A 40 4.68 -5.62 -1.54
N LEU A 41 4.16 -6.23 -2.60
CA LEU A 41 3.03 -5.67 -3.33
C LEU A 41 1.80 -5.56 -2.43
N ALA A 42 1.52 -6.60 -1.64
CA ALA A 42 0.42 -6.59 -0.69
C ALA A 42 0.57 -5.49 0.35
N GLN A 43 1.79 -5.22 0.82
CA GLN A 43 2.05 -4.14 1.77
C GLN A 43 1.74 -2.78 1.17
N ILE A 44 2.12 -2.56 -0.09
CA ILE A 44 1.81 -1.30 -0.78
C ILE A 44 0.31 -1.16 -0.98
N ASP A 45 -0.37 -2.23 -1.41
CA ASP A 45 -1.82 -2.23 -1.56
C ASP A 45 -2.51 -1.86 -0.24
N ASN A 46 -2.01 -2.40 0.86
CA ASN A 46 -2.55 -2.11 2.18
C ASN A 46 -2.39 -0.64 2.56
N ILE A 47 -1.23 -0.05 2.29
CA ILE A 47 -1.00 1.37 2.57
C ILE A 47 -1.99 2.22 1.79
N ILE A 48 -2.13 1.97 0.50
CA ILE A 48 -3.02 2.76 -0.35
C ILE A 48 -4.48 2.60 0.07
N SER A 49 -4.88 1.39 0.46
CA SER A 49 -6.27 1.10 0.83
C SER A 49 -6.62 1.53 2.24
N ILE A 50 -5.65 1.40 3.17
CA ILE A 50 -5.94 1.54 4.60
C ILE A 50 -5.79 2.98 5.09
N VAL A 51 -4.88 3.77 4.50
CA VAL A 51 -4.64 5.13 4.97
C VAL A 51 -5.90 6.00 4.92
N PRO A 52 -6.71 5.96 3.84
CA PRO A 52 -7.97 6.72 3.85
C PRO A 52 -8.92 6.29 4.96
N ILE A 53 -8.92 5.00 5.31
CA ILE A 53 -9.76 4.47 6.38
C ILE A 53 -9.25 4.96 7.74
N LEU A 54 -7.93 4.90 7.95
CA LEU A 54 -7.31 5.37 9.19
C LEU A 54 -7.53 6.88 9.39
N ASP A 55 -7.45 7.65 8.32
CA ASP A 55 -7.74 9.09 8.35
C ASP A 55 -9.15 9.34 8.85
N LYS A 56 -10.10 8.59 8.34
CA LYS A 56 -11.49 8.73 8.75
C LYS A 56 -11.69 8.37 10.20
N VAL A 57 -11.01 7.34 10.67
CA VAL A 57 -11.06 6.94 12.08
C VAL A 57 -10.45 8.02 12.97
N GLU A 58 -9.33 8.61 12.57
CA GLU A 58 -8.73 9.72 13.30
C GLU A 58 -9.67 10.90 13.41
N ASP A 59 -10.32 11.28 12.30
CA ASP A 59 -11.27 12.38 12.29
C ASP A 59 -12.44 12.12 13.24
N LEU A 60 -12.97 10.91 13.22
CA LEU A 60 -14.05 10.52 14.13
C LEU A 60 -13.61 10.55 15.59
N HIS A 61 -12.38 10.11 15.84
CA HIS A 61 -11.81 10.13 17.18
C HIS A 61 -11.65 11.56 17.70
N ASP A 62 -11.13 12.44 16.85
CA ASP A 62 -10.93 13.85 17.19
C ASP A 62 -12.25 14.54 17.47
N ASP A 63 -13.26 14.30 16.64
CA ASP A 63 -14.61 14.84 16.86
C ASP A 63 -15.17 14.37 18.21
N PHE A 64 -15.01 13.10 18.48
CA PHE A 64 -15.49 12.51 19.73
C PHE A 64 -14.79 13.12 20.94
N THR A 65 -13.48 13.34 20.84
CA THR A 65 -12.67 13.90 21.91
C THR A 65 -12.96 15.37 22.15
N ASN A 66 -13.20 16.11 21.09
CA ASN A 66 -13.42 17.54 21.15
C ASN A 66 -14.83 17.95 21.57
N ASN A 67 -15.75 17.00 21.59
CA ASN A 67 -17.14 17.25 21.95
C ASN A 67 -17.43 17.15 23.45
N LYS A 68 -16.44 17.21 24.25
CA LYS A 68 -16.65 17.21 25.70
C LYS A 68 -17.03 18.61 26.24
#